data_f95489ad2204bbd023f5b6a73c0f27a3
#
_entry.id   f95489ad2204bbd023f5b6a73c0f27a3
#
_cell.length_a   1.000
_cell.length_b   1.000
_cell.length_c   1.000
_cell.angle_alpha   90.00
_cell.angle_beta   90.00
_cell.angle_gamma   90.00
#
_symmetry.space_group_name_H-M   'P 1'
#
loop_
_entity.id
_entity.type
_entity.pdbx_description
1 polymer ?
#
loop_
_entity_poly.entity_id
_entity_poly.type
_entity_poly.pdbx_seq_one_letter_code
_entity_poly.pdbx_strand_id
1 'polypeptide(L)'
;MLSATIRSLLIYLWKSNICQNKGLQGLMASQGAADVEAFWSQKQGVHRLPSIEKAVDEVKGYEFEMESKNIQLLTPVDEHHAYPLGLLPLFPIPSVIAVCGDVKYLTMPQVAIVGSRSTLESAYDVTHSIVDAIASRGLCVTSGGAFGIDAIAHRRAMARRAPTIVVSPGAPESPGPSKNEDIYAYAREHGAIVSQYPCGFAPLKRNFPSRNRIIAALSSATIIVHCREKSGALYTAQAAQKLGKPVYVAAMRGMHPLTEGGLALVKQGKALLLSDCADLEPIIGKKQRDLPLQKMLFDRGDAEENAAAMVDEDMECDEDGDESRTEAAVANGFGMSSNLMPSALDAFCRAQMRDHSTVDVIRNILRQSPMTRENLRHLLGYPEDFDEAMLDLELGGEIAQTGGAYGLVLTH
;
A
#
# COMPACT_ATOMS: atom_id res chain seq x y z
N MET A 1 22.56 12.91 -2.87
CA MET A 1 23.65 11.92 -2.55
C MET A 1 23.24 10.98 -1.41
N LEU A 2 22.84 11.48 -0.23
CA LEU A 2 22.46 10.63 0.91
C LEU A 2 21.22 9.77 0.62
N SER A 3 20.16 10.34 0.05
CA SER A 3 18.93 9.61 -0.31
C SER A 3 19.20 8.49 -1.31
N ALA A 4 20.05 8.74 -2.30
CA ALA A 4 20.46 7.72 -3.27
C ALA A 4 21.22 6.55 -2.60
N THR A 5 22.11 6.83 -1.64
CA THR A 5 22.80 5.80 -0.87
C THR A 5 21.81 4.99 -0.03
N ILE A 6 20.92 5.65 0.72
CA ILE A 6 19.88 5.00 1.52
C ILE A 6 19.01 4.10 0.63
N ARG A 7 18.56 4.62 -0.52
CA ARG A 7 17.79 3.88 -1.51
C ARG A 7 18.51 2.59 -1.94
N SER A 8 19.76 2.69 -2.34
CA SER A 8 20.53 1.52 -2.75
C SER A 8 20.68 0.49 -1.62
N LEU A 9 20.94 0.93 -0.39
CA LEU A 9 21.06 0.02 0.75
C LEU A 9 19.72 -0.65 1.12
N LEU A 10 18.59 0.06 0.98
CA LEU A 10 17.26 -0.53 1.13
C LEU A 10 17.04 -1.65 0.12
N ILE A 11 17.34 -1.39 -1.16
CA ILE A 11 17.23 -2.38 -2.24
C ILE A 11 18.17 -3.55 -1.99
N TYR A 12 19.43 -3.30 -1.55
CA TYR A 12 20.38 -4.36 -1.26
C TYR A 12 19.87 -5.33 -0.19
N LEU A 13 19.43 -4.79 0.95
CA LEU A 13 18.95 -5.59 2.08
C LEU A 13 17.64 -6.31 1.75
N TRP A 14 16.76 -5.67 0.99
CA TRP A 14 15.52 -6.25 0.53
C TRP A 14 15.75 -7.41 -0.46
N LYS A 15 16.53 -7.21 -1.53
CA LYS A 15 16.82 -8.26 -2.53
C LYS A 15 17.53 -9.47 -1.91
N SER A 16 18.36 -9.24 -0.91
CA SER A 16 19.11 -10.29 -0.21
C SER A 16 18.28 -11.00 0.87
N ASN A 17 17.03 -10.58 1.09
CA ASN A 17 16.13 -11.09 2.14
C ASN A 17 16.78 -11.10 3.56
N ILE A 18 17.70 -10.18 3.79
CA ILE A 18 18.47 -10.08 5.05
C ILE A 18 17.62 -9.41 6.13
N CYS A 19 16.83 -8.40 5.76
CA CYS A 19 15.97 -7.68 6.68
C CYS A 19 14.55 -7.59 6.11
N GLN A 20 13.57 -7.89 6.97
CA GLN A 20 12.16 -7.57 6.68
C GLN A 20 11.92 -6.07 6.85
N ASN A 21 10.83 -5.55 6.29
CA ASN A 21 10.47 -4.14 6.30
C ASN A 21 10.63 -3.44 7.67
N LYS A 22 10.25 -4.10 8.78
CA LYS A 22 10.41 -3.56 10.14
C LYS A 22 11.88 -3.25 10.48
N GLY A 23 12.81 -4.12 10.07
CA GLY A 23 14.24 -3.94 10.31
C GLY A 23 14.90 -2.85 9.46
N LEU A 24 14.21 -2.36 8.40
CA LEU A 24 14.73 -1.35 7.48
C LEU A 24 14.30 0.08 7.84
N GLN A 25 13.38 0.24 8.80
CA GLN A 25 12.89 1.58 9.19
C GLN A 25 13.96 2.49 9.75
N GLY A 26 14.93 1.94 10.50
CA GLY A 26 16.06 2.70 11.02
C GLY A 26 16.91 3.32 9.90
N LEU A 27 17.11 2.60 8.79
CA LEU A 27 17.82 3.12 7.64
C LEU A 27 17.03 4.22 6.93
N MET A 28 15.71 4.06 6.79
CA MET A 28 14.85 5.09 6.20
C MET A 28 14.80 6.38 7.04
N ALA A 29 14.98 6.26 8.37
CA ALA A 29 14.99 7.39 9.29
C ALA A 29 16.36 8.10 9.41
N SER A 30 17.41 7.60 8.76
CA SER A 30 18.76 8.17 8.82
C SER A 30 18.79 9.59 8.25
N GLN A 31 19.39 10.53 8.99
CA GLN A 31 19.46 11.95 8.63
C GLN A 31 20.84 12.36 8.11
N GLY A 32 21.86 11.54 8.32
CA GLY A 32 23.24 11.83 7.91
C GLY A 32 24.01 10.58 7.52
N ALA A 33 25.19 10.77 6.93
CA ALA A 33 26.08 9.66 6.56
C ALA A 33 26.49 8.81 7.78
N ALA A 34 26.72 9.46 8.93
CA ALA A 34 27.07 8.77 10.17
C ALA A 34 25.96 7.81 10.65
N ASP A 35 24.68 8.18 10.50
CA ASP A 35 23.57 7.31 10.85
C ASP A 35 23.51 6.08 9.95
N VAL A 36 23.75 6.28 8.64
CA VAL A 36 23.81 5.19 7.65
C VAL A 36 24.95 4.23 7.96
N GLU A 37 26.15 4.76 8.24
CA GLU A 37 27.32 3.96 8.60
C GLU A 37 27.09 3.18 9.90
N ALA A 38 26.50 3.81 10.92
CA ALA A 38 26.18 3.16 12.18
C ALA A 38 25.16 2.02 11.98
N PHE A 39 24.09 2.28 11.22
CA PHE A 39 23.11 1.25 10.86
C PHE A 39 23.75 0.09 10.11
N TRP A 40 24.56 0.39 9.08
CA TRP A 40 25.21 -0.63 8.28
C TRP A 40 26.19 -1.47 9.08
N SER A 41 27.02 -0.84 9.92
CA SER A 41 27.97 -1.51 10.80
C SER A 41 27.26 -2.44 11.80
N GLN A 42 26.13 -2.01 12.36
CA GLN A 42 25.30 -2.86 13.22
C GLN A 42 24.83 -4.11 12.47
N LYS A 43 24.37 -3.96 11.22
CA LYS A 43 23.92 -5.07 10.39
C LYS A 43 25.08 -5.99 9.97
N GLN A 44 26.27 -5.43 9.70
CA GLN A 44 27.46 -6.21 9.41
C GLN A 44 27.88 -7.10 10.60
N GLY A 45 27.64 -6.67 11.83
CA GLY A 45 27.89 -7.50 13.04
C GLY A 45 27.02 -8.75 13.12
N VAL A 46 25.88 -8.76 12.45
CA VAL A 46 24.92 -9.88 12.43
C VAL A 46 24.96 -10.66 11.12
N HIS A 47 25.20 -9.97 10.02
CA HIS A 47 25.21 -10.52 8.66
C HIS A 47 26.53 -10.21 7.96
N ARG A 48 27.02 -11.10 7.10
CA ARG A 48 28.23 -10.86 6.30
C ARG A 48 27.93 -9.91 5.15
N LEU A 49 27.75 -8.62 5.45
CA LEU A 49 27.48 -7.59 4.45
C LEU A 49 28.81 -7.06 3.84
N PRO A 50 28.80 -6.65 2.56
CA PRO A 50 29.94 -5.97 1.93
C PRO A 50 30.11 -4.55 2.50
N SER A 51 31.10 -3.79 1.99
CA SER A 51 31.14 -2.35 2.22
C SER A 51 29.95 -1.64 1.58
N ILE A 52 29.64 -0.43 2.04
CA ILE A 52 28.53 0.38 1.48
C ILE A 52 28.73 0.59 -0.02
N GLU A 53 29.94 0.95 -0.45
CA GLU A 53 30.27 1.20 -1.86
C GLU A 53 30.00 -0.05 -2.71
N LYS A 54 30.45 -1.21 -2.23
CA LYS A 54 30.22 -2.47 -2.95
C LYS A 54 28.73 -2.83 -3.00
N ALA A 55 27.97 -2.61 -1.91
CA ALA A 55 26.53 -2.83 -1.91
C ALA A 55 25.81 -1.91 -2.91
N VAL A 56 26.21 -0.63 -2.98
CA VAL A 56 25.68 0.34 -3.94
C VAL A 56 25.97 -0.09 -5.39
N ASP A 57 27.17 -0.56 -5.68
CA ASP A 57 27.53 -1.01 -7.04
C ASP A 57 26.79 -2.29 -7.44
N GLU A 58 26.62 -3.23 -6.52
CA GLU A 58 25.81 -4.43 -6.77
C GLU A 58 24.33 -4.08 -7.05
N VAL A 59 23.80 -3.04 -6.42
CA VAL A 59 22.42 -2.60 -6.66
C VAL A 59 22.27 -1.97 -8.03
N LYS A 60 23.24 -1.19 -8.51
CA LYS A 60 23.20 -0.64 -9.89
C LYS A 60 23.07 -1.76 -10.94
N GLY A 61 23.85 -2.84 -10.78
CA GLY A 61 23.73 -4.01 -11.65
C GLY A 61 22.37 -4.70 -11.56
N TYR A 62 21.83 -4.82 -10.35
CA TYR A 62 20.51 -5.39 -10.12
C TYR A 62 19.39 -4.52 -10.71
N GLU A 63 19.47 -3.19 -10.55
CA GLU A 63 18.47 -2.27 -11.14
C GLU A 63 18.50 -2.35 -12.67
N PHE A 64 19.67 -2.39 -13.29
CA PHE A 64 19.79 -2.60 -14.74
C PHE A 64 19.16 -3.92 -15.19
N GLU A 65 19.35 -5.00 -14.43
CA GLU A 65 18.67 -6.27 -14.69
C GLU A 65 17.14 -6.14 -14.56
N MET A 66 16.63 -5.44 -13.52
CA MET A 66 15.21 -5.23 -13.33
C MET A 66 14.59 -4.37 -14.46
N GLU A 67 15.27 -3.32 -14.87
CA GLU A 67 14.84 -2.48 -16.00
C GLU A 67 14.76 -3.31 -17.31
N SER A 68 15.70 -4.20 -17.56
CA SER A 68 15.67 -5.09 -18.72
C SER A 68 14.46 -6.03 -18.73
N LYS A 69 13.88 -6.31 -17.54
CA LYS A 69 12.66 -7.08 -17.35
C LYS A 69 11.39 -6.20 -17.26
N ASN A 70 11.52 -4.90 -17.52
CA ASN A 70 10.46 -3.91 -17.35
C ASN A 70 9.90 -3.87 -15.91
N ILE A 71 10.79 -4.00 -14.92
CA ILE A 71 10.47 -3.93 -13.49
C ILE A 71 11.16 -2.70 -12.90
N GLN A 72 10.36 -1.83 -12.29
CA GLN A 72 10.84 -0.64 -11.58
C GLN A 72 10.81 -0.89 -10.07
N LEU A 73 11.85 -0.42 -9.37
CA LEU A 73 11.96 -0.53 -7.92
C LEU A 73 11.71 0.84 -7.30
N LEU A 74 10.66 0.94 -6.47
CA LEU A 74 10.26 2.16 -5.80
C LEU A 74 10.53 2.05 -4.30
N THR A 75 11.06 3.10 -3.72
CA THR A 75 11.32 3.21 -2.28
C THR A 75 10.69 4.48 -1.69
N PRO A 76 10.38 4.51 -0.38
CA PRO A 76 9.86 5.72 0.27
C PRO A 76 10.80 6.93 0.24
N VAL A 77 12.08 6.72 -0.11
CA VAL A 77 13.11 7.77 -0.19
C VAL A 77 13.41 8.20 -1.63
N ASP A 78 12.63 7.75 -2.61
CA ASP A 78 12.80 8.15 -4.01
C ASP A 78 12.49 9.63 -4.22
N GLU A 79 13.40 10.34 -4.88
CA GLU A 79 13.32 11.77 -5.16
C GLU A 79 12.17 12.13 -6.14
N HIS A 80 11.74 11.19 -6.96
CA HIS A 80 10.74 11.43 -8.03
C HIS A 80 9.29 11.09 -7.67
N HIS A 81 8.97 10.95 -6.39
CA HIS A 81 7.60 10.73 -5.89
C HIS A 81 6.80 9.56 -6.53
N ALA A 82 7.50 8.61 -7.12
CA ALA A 82 6.85 7.46 -7.73
C ALA A 82 6.32 6.45 -6.70
N TYR A 83 6.85 6.49 -5.46
CA TYR A 83 6.36 5.61 -4.39
C TYR A 83 4.94 6.01 -3.95
N PRO A 84 3.98 5.05 -3.92
CA PRO A 84 2.60 5.37 -3.61
C PRO A 84 2.42 5.83 -2.17
N LEU A 85 1.99 7.08 -1.96
CA LEU A 85 1.81 7.66 -0.62
C LEU A 85 0.80 6.89 0.24
N GLY A 86 -0.18 6.23 -0.40
CA GLY A 86 -1.13 5.36 0.30
C GLY A 86 -0.48 4.22 1.09
N LEU A 87 0.77 3.87 0.79
CA LEU A 87 1.53 2.82 1.50
C LEU A 87 2.24 3.33 2.75
N LEU A 88 2.44 4.64 2.89
CA LEU A 88 3.16 5.23 4.01
C LEU A 88 2.51 5.02 5.38
N PRO A 89 1.16 5.00 5.50
CA PRO A 89 0.50 4.70 6.78
C PRO A 89 0.61 3.24 7.22
N LEU A 90 1.12 2.34 6.37
CA LEU A 90 1.31 0.94 6.73
C LEU A 90 2.44 0.77 7.76
N PHE A 91 2.23 -0.13 8.72
CA PHE A 91 3.29 -0.56 9.63
C PHE A 91 3.46 -2.09 9.58
N PRO A 92 4.66 -2.60 9.27
CA PRO A 92 5.80 -1.87 8.72
C PRO A 92 5.53 -1.38 7.27
N ILE A 93 6.14 -0.24 6.91
CA ILE A 93 6.07 0.29 5.55
C ILE A 93 6.84 -0.66 4.62
N PRO A 94 6.30 -0.98 3.42
CA PRO A 94 7.09 -1.67 2.41
C PRO A 94 8.30 -0.83 2.00
N SER A 95 9.51 -1.28 2.35
CA SER A 95 10.75 -0.53 2.11
C SER A 95 11.11 -0.45 0.62
N VAL A 96 10.68 -1.44 -0.15
CA VAL A 96 10.80 -1.50 -1.61
C VAL A 96 9.50 -2.07 -2.17
N ILE A 97 9.02 -1.47 -3.24
CA ILE A 97 7.94 -1.98 -4.07
C ILE A 97 8.50 -2.22 -5.47
N ALA A 98 8.40 -3.46 -5.93
CA ALA A 98 8.70 -3.82 -7.31
C ALA A 98 7.43 -3.71 -8.17
N VAL A 99 7.53 -3.01 -9.29
CA VAL A 99 6.42 -2.71 -10.19
C VAL A 99 6.75 -3.20 -11.59
N CYS A 100 5.95 -4.12 -12.12
CA CYS A 100 6.00 -4.55 -13.51
C CYS A 100 4.81 -3.93 -14.26
N GLY A 101 5.08 -3.05 -15.22
CA GLY A 101 4.10 -2.21 -15.90
C GLY A 101 4.39 -0.72 -15.68
N ASP A 102 3.38 0.14 -15.82
CA ASP A 102 3.57 1.59 -15.76
C ASP A 102 3.18 2.15 -14.38
N VAL A 103 4.16 2.76 -13.71
CA VAL A 103 4.00 3.36 -12.36
C VAL A 103 2.95 4.47 -12.29
N LYS A 104 2.61 5.12 -13.42
CA LYS A 104 1.56 6.14 -13.47
C LYS A 104 0.22 5.61 -12.94
N TYR A 105 -0.06 4.31 -13.13
CA TYR A 105 -1.31 3.71 -12.65
C TYR A 105 -1.39 3.63 -11.12
N LEU A 106 -0.25 3.65 -10.42
CA LEU A 106 -0.21 3.63 -8.95
C LEU A 106 -0.70 4.94 -8.34
N THR A 107 -0.63 6.04 -9.08
CA THR A 107 -1.08 7.37 -8.66
C THR A 107 -2.52 7.69 -9.09
N MET A 108 -3.13 6.83 -9.93
CA MET A 108 -4.53 6.98 -10.30
C MET A 108 -5.46 6.65 -9.14
N PRO A 109 -6.63 7.29 -9.06
CA PRO A 109 -7.68 6.85 -8.15
C PRO A 109 -8.08 5.41 -8.45
N GLN A 110 -8.12 4.59 -7.41
CA GLN A 110 -8.35 3.16 -7.56
C GLN A 110 -9.27 2.60 -6.47
N VAL A 111 -10.02 1.55 -6.81
CA VAL A 111 -10.94 0.85 -5.92
C VAL A 111 -10.55 -0.61 -5.82
N ALA A 112 -10.43 -1.12 -4.59
CA ALA A 112 -10.20 -2.53 -4.35
C ALA A 112 -11.47 -3.35 -4.50
N ILE A 113 -11.41 -4.46 -5.22
CA ILE A 113 -12.48 -5.46 -5.29
C ILE A 113 -11.89 -6.79 -4.84
N VAL A 114 -12.42 -7.34 -3.75
CA VAL A 114 -11.93 -8.57 -3.15
C VAL A 114 -13.07 -9.51 -2.76
N GLY A 115 -12.76 -10.80 -2.66
CA GLY A 115 -13.79 -11.74 -2.25
C GLY A 115 -13.34 -13.20 -2.23
N SER A 116 -14.31 -14.10 -2.22
CA SER A 116 -14.08 -15.53 -2.18
C SER A 116 -13.41 -16.04 -3.45
N ARG A 117 -12.55 -17.04 -3.30
CA ARG A 117 -12.00 -17.83 -4.42
C ARG A 117 -13.03 -18.76 -5.06
N SER A 118 -14.02 -19.19 -4.30
CA SER A 118 -15.20 -19.94 -4.79
C SER A 118 -16.36 -18.94 -4.94
N THR A 119 -17.01 -18.91 -6.09
CA THR A 119 -18.03 -17.93 -6.42
C THR A 119 -19.31 -18.60 -6.91
N LEU A 120 -20.45 -17.95 -6.64
CA LEU A 120 -21.73 -18.26 -7.27
C LEU A 120 -21.86 -17.48 -8.58
N GLU A 121 -22.73 -17.96 -9.46
CA GLU A 121 -23.03 -17.27 -10.73
C GLU A 121 -23.50 -15.83 -10.51
N SER A 122 -24.34 -15.58 -9.50
CA SER A 122 -24.80 -14.26 -9.13
C SER A 122 -23.69 -13.25 -8.78
N ALA A 123 -22.49 -13.73 -8.39
CA ALA A 123 -21.37 -12.86 -8.11
C ALA A 123 -20.76 -12.24 -9.38
N TYR A 124 -20.91 -12.91 -10.53
CA TYR A 124 -20.43 -12.37 -11.81
C TYR A 124 -21.16 -11.07 -12.14
N ASP A 125 -22.49 -11.09 -12.14
CA ASP A 125 -23.31 -9.91 -12.50
C ASP A 125 -23.05 -8.74 -11.56
N VAL A 126 -22.98 -9.01 -10.26
CA VAL A 126 -22.70 -7.97 -9.25
C VAL A 126 -21.30 -7.41 -9.42
N THR A 127 -20.27 -8.28 -9.58
CA THR A 127 -18.89 -7.83 -9.80
C THR A 127 -18.78 -7.06 -11.11
N HIS A 128 -19.42 -7.51 -12.18
CA HIS A 128 -19.42 -6.83 -13.47
C HIS A 128 -20.05 -5.43 -13.37
N SER A 129 -21.20 -5.29 -12.71
CA SER A 129 -21.85 -4.00 -12.53
C SER A 129 -20.98 -3.02 -11.75
N ILE A 130 -20.32 -3.49 -10.68
CA ILE A 130 -19.40 -2.68 -9.88
C ILE A 130 -18.20 -2.22 -10.73
N VAL A 131 -17.55 -3.14 -11.45
CA VAL A 131 -16.40 -2.81 -12.30
C VAL A 131 -16.81 -1.85 -13.42
N ASP A 132 -17.98 -2.04 -14.01
CA ASP A 132 -18.52 -1.15 -15.05
C ASP A 132 -18.69 0.29 -14.55
N ALA A 133 -19.20 0.44 -13.31
CA ALA A 133 -19.33 1.73 -12.67
C ALA A 133 -17.97 2.39 -12.38
N ILE A 134 -16.96 1.62 -11.97
CA ILE A 134 -15.59 2.08 -11.75
C ILE A 134 -14.94 2.48 -13.07
N ALA A 135 -15.03 1.62 -14.09
CA ALA A 135 -14.41 1.83 -15.39
C ALA A 135 -15.00 3.03 -16.14
N SER A 136 -16.34 3.24 -16.06
CA SER A 136 -17.00 4.37 -16.70
C SER A 136 -16.54 5.75 -16.20
N ARG A 137 -15.90 5.78 -15.04
CA ARG A 137 -15.34 7.00 -14.42
C ARG A 137 -13.82 7.10 -14.54
N GLY A 138 -13.21 6.23 -15.32
CA GLY A 138 -11.76 6.23 -15.55
C GLY A 138 -10.94 5.83 -14.32
N LEU A 139 -11.56 5.12 -13.35
CA LEU A 139 -10.87 4.64 -12.15
C LEU A 139 -10.20 3.28 -12.41
N CYS A 140 -9.16 2.99 -11.63
CA CYS A 140 -8.44 1.74 -11.70
C CYS A 140 -9.05 0.68 -10.78
N VAL A 141 -9.10 -0.57 -11.24
CA VAL A 141 -9.48 -1.73 -10.43
C VAL A 141 -8.24 -2.35 -9.80
N THR A 142 -8.22 -2.46 -8.47
CA THR A 142 -7.11 -3.08 -7.73
C THR A 142 -7.57 -4.36 -7.07
N SER A 143 -6.83 -5.45 -7.25
CA SER A 143 -7.09 -6.72 -6.58
C SER A 143 -5.84 -7.59 -6.48
N GLY A 144 -6.01 -8.82 -5.99
CA GLY A 144 -4.90 -9.71 -5.70
C GLY A 144 -4.57 -10.73 -6.80
N GLY A 145 -5.30 -10.76 -7.89
CA GLY A 145 -5.09 -11.72 -8.95
C GLY A 145 -5.38 -13.19 -8.58
N ALA A 146 -6.07 -13.44 -7.47
CA ALA A 146 -6.47 -14.78 -7.05
C ALA A 146 -7.62 -15.33 -7.93
N PHE A 147 -7.96 -16.60 -7.75
CA PHE A 147 -9.18 -17.15 -8.32
C PHE A 147 -10.44 -16.47 -7.76
N GLY A 148 -11.57 -16.64 -8.43
CA GLY A 148 -12.86 -16.14 -7.99
C GLY A 148 -13.05 -14.64 -8.22
N ILE A 149 -13.46 -13.90 -7.20
CA ILE A 149 -13.84 -12.48 -7.31
C ILE A 149 -12.70 -11.63 -7.89
N ASP A 150 -11.47 -11.82 -7.45
CA ASP A 150 -10.32 -11.08 -7.96
C ASP A 150 -10.18 -11.23 -9.48
N ALA A 151 -10.22 -12.48 -9.96
CA ALA A 151 -10.10 -12.77 -11.39
C ALA A 151 -11.30 -12.23 -12.20
N ILE A 152 -12.52 -12.33 -11.66
CA ILE A 152 -13.73 -11.79 -12.31
C ILE A 152 -13.59 -10.27 -12.45
N ALA A 153 -13.15 -9.56 -11.39
CA ALA A 153 -12.97 -8.12 -11.40
C ALA A 153 -11.92 -7.68 -12.42
N HIS A 154 -10.76 -8.34 -12.44
CA HIS A 154 -9.70 -8.02 -13.41
C HIS A 154 -10.16 -8.27 -14.86
N ARG A 155 -10.77 -9.42 -15.15
CA ARG A 155 -11.25 -9.74 -16.50
C ARG A 155 -12.35 -8.80 -16.96
N ARG A 156 -13.22 -8.33 -16.05
CA ARG A 156 -14.19 -7.29 -16.40
C ARG A 156 -13.53 -5.96 -16.69
N ALA A 157 -12.50 -5.55 -15.92
CA ALA A 157 -11.71 -4.37 -16.22
C ALA A 157 -11.06 -4.49 -17.62
N MET A 158 -10.46 -5.63 -17.97
CA MET A 158 -9.93 -5.91 -19.31
C MET A 158 -11.01 -5.73 -20.38
N ALA A 159 -12.19 -6.32 -20.20
CA ALA A 159 -13.29 -6.20 -21.16
C ALA A 159 -13.77 -4.77 -21.35
N ARG A 160 -13.61 -3.91 -20.32
CA ARG A 160 -13.92 -2.48 -20.36
C ARG A 160 -12.75 -1.60 -20.79
N ARG A 161 -11.59 -2.19 -21.09
CA ARG A 161 -10.34 -1.47 -21.36
C ARG A 161 -9.95 -0.50 -20.24
N ALA A 162 -10.34 -0.84 -19.01
CA ALA A 162 -10.01 -0.06 -17.82
C ALA A 162 -8.66 -0.51 -17.24
N PRO A 163 -7.89 0.42 -16.64
CA PRO A 163 -6.64 0.06 -16.00
C PRO A 163 -6.88 -0.85 -14.78
N THR A 164 -5.93 -1.77 -14.56
CA THR A 164 -6.02 -2.69 -13.43
C THR A 164 -4.67 -2.93 -12.77
N ILE A 165 -4.67 -3.00 -11.44
CA ILE A 165 -3.48 -3.27 -10.64
C ILE A 165 -3.63 -4.62 -9.95
N VAL A 166 -2.67 -5.49 -10.21
CA VAL A 166 -2.54 -6.77 -9.52
C VAL A 166 -1.50 -6.63 -8.42
N VAL A 167 -1.88 -6.89 -7.17
CA VAL A 167 -0.90 -6.96 -6.07
C VAL A 167 -0.50 -8.42 -5.85
N SER A 168 0.79 -8.73 -6.02
CA SER A 168 1.31 -10.10 -5.94
C SER A 168 1.71 -10.49 -4.51
N PRO A 169 1.45 -11.72 -4.05
CA PRO A 169 1.98 -12.27 -2.80
C PRO A 169 3.40 -12.86 -2.95
N GLY A 170 3.97 -12.80 -4.14
CA GLY A 170 5.32 -13.23 -4.51
C GLY A 170 5.96 -12.24 -5.46
N ALA A 171 6.93 -12.67 -6.23
CA ALA A 171 7.62 -11.84 -7.21
C ALA A 171 6.68 -11.22 -8.25
N PRO A 172 6.95 -9.99 -8.74
CA PRO A 172 6.06 -9.31 -9.70
C PRO A 172 6.08 -9.96 -11.09
N GLU A 173 7.17 -10.62 -11.48
CA GLU A 173 7.26 -11.34 -12.75
C GLU A 173 6.48 -12.64 -12.77
N SER A 174 6.19 -13.21 -11.59
CA SER A 174 5.44 -14.49 -11.45
C SER A 174 4.39 -14.41 -10.35
N PRO A 175 3.35 -13.58 -10.52
CA PRO A 175 2.39 -13.28 -9.46
C PRO A 175 1.50 -14.45 -9.05
N GLY A 176 1.30 -15.45 -9.94
CA GLY A 176 0.47 -16.62 -9.72
C GLY A 176 -0.99 -16.32 -9.29
N PRO A 177 -1.91 -17.22 -9.55
CA PRO A 177 -1.77 -18.51 -10.23
C PRO A 177 -1.62 -18.38 -11.76
N SER A 178 -0.87 -19.30 -12.39
CA SER A 178 -0.59 -19.27 -13.84
C SER A 178 -1.84 -19.29 -14.73
N LYS A 179 -2.95 -19.83 -14.27
CA LYS A 179 -4.24 -19.79 -14.96
C LYS A 179 -4.81 -18.39 -15.19
N ASN A 180 -4.25 -17.37 -14.53
CA ASN A 180 -4.62 -15.96 -14.65
C ASN A 180 -3.57 -15.15 -15.45
N GLU A 181 -2.75 -15.81 -16.29
CA GLU A 181 -1.72 -15.14 -17.09
C GLU A 181 -2.31 -14.11 -18.07
N ASP A 182 -3.53 -14.30 -18.53
CA ASP A 182 -4.28 -13.30 -19.30
C ASP A 182 -4.43 -11.98 -18.55
N ILE A 183 -4.73 -12.04 -17.25
CA ILE A 183 -4.83 -10.88 -16.37
C ILE A 183 -3.48 -10.21 -16.21
N TYR A 184 -2.42 -10.99 -16.02
CA TYR A 184 -1.07 -10.47 -15.79
C TYR A 184 -0.50 -9.82 -17.05
N ALA A 185 -0.70 -10.43 -18.21
CA ALA A 185 -0.31 -9.85 -19.48
C ALA A 185 -0.99 -8.48 -19.70
N TYR A 186 -2.31 -8.41 -19.48
CA TYR A 186 -3.04 -7.17 -19.59
C TYR A 186 -2.57 -6.11 -18.57
N ALA A 187 -2.35 -6.51 -17.30
CA ALA A 187 -1.91 -5.57 -16.27
C ALA A 187 -0.50 -4.98 -16.55
N ARG A 188 0.40 -5.73 -17.19
CA ARG A 188 1.71 -5.23 -17.61
C ARG A 188 1.60 -4.13 -18.66
N GLU A 189 0.60 -4.17 -19.53
CA GLU A 189 0.41 -3.21 -20.62
C GLU A 189 -0.54 -2.05 -20.25
N HIS A 190 -1.58 -2.33 -19.49
CA HIS A 190 -2.68 -1.42 -19.20
C HIS A 190 -2.91 -1.19 -17.69
N GLY A 191 -1.87 -1.34 -16.90
CA GLY A 191 -1.92 -1.23 -15.46
C GLY A 191 -0.55 -1.47 -14.84
N ALA A 192 -0.53 -2.22 -13.74
CA ALA A 192 0.70 -2.64 -13.08
C ALA A 192 0.52 -3.94 -12.30
N ILE A 193 1.61 -4.68 -12.15
CA ILE A 193 1.75 -5.74 -11.15
C ILE A 193 2.68 -5.21 -10.07
N VAL A 194 2.21 -5.23 -8.83
CA VAL A 194 2.90 -4.63 -7.67
C VAL A 194 3.27 -5.71 -6.67
N SER A 195 4.48 -5.69 -6.17
CA SER A 195 4.94 -6.59 -5.12
C SER A 195 5.87 -5.92 -4.12
N GLN A 196 5.76 -6.30 -2.85
CA GLN A 196 6.75 -5.98 -1.82
C GLN A 196 7.87 -7.03 -1.72
N TYR A 197 7.86 -8.03 -2.60
CA TYR A 197 8.82 -9.14 -2.61
C TYR A 197 9.75 -9.04 -3.81
N PRO A 198 11.02 -9.41 -3.66
CA PRO A 198 11.98 -9.37 -4.75
C PRO A 198 11.68 -10.40 -5.84
N CYS A 199 12.31 -10.19 -7.01
CA CYS A 199 12.25 -11.14 -8.11
C CYS A 199 12.75 -12.51 -7.70
N GLY A 200 12.14 -13.56 -8.24
CA GLY A 200 12.42 -14.95 -7.87
C GLY A 200 11.75 -15.40 -6.56
N PHE A 201 11.04 -14.52 -5.85
CA PHE A 201 10.41 -14.87 -4.57
C PHE A 201 9.08 -15.62 -4.79
N ALA A 202 9.01 -16.87 -4.34
CA ALA A 202 7.80 -17.66 -4.46
C ALA A 202 6.64 -17.12 -3.59
N PRO A 203 5.38 -17.21 -4.04
CA PRO A 203 4.24 -16.83 -3.24
C PRO A 203 4.01 -17.84 -2.12
N LEU A 204 4.31 -17.47 -0.88
CA LEU A 204 4.09 -18.28 0.31
C LEU A 204 2.74 -17.95 0.96
N LYS A 205 2.12 -18.91 1.65
CA LYS A 205 0.83 -18.70 2.35
C LYS A 205 0.86 -17.49 3.28
N ARG A 206 1.93 -17.33 4.09
CA ARG A 206 2.13 -16.19 5.01
C ARG A 206 2.21 -14.82 4.34
N ASN A 207 2.42 -14.75 3.02
CA ASN A 207 2.55 -13.49 2.30
C ASN A 207 1.20 -12.86 1.94
N PHE A 208 0.12 -13.65 1.94
CA PHE A 208 -1.20 -13.17 1.52
C PHE A 208 -1.77 -12.07 2.44
N PRO A 209 -1.71 -12.18 3.79
CA PRO A 209 -2.15 -11.10 4.67
C PRO A 209 -1.34 -9.82 4.48
N SER A 210 -0.01 -9.92 4.38
CA SER A 210 0.87 -8.76 4.12
C SER A 210 0.56 -8.09 2.78
N ARG A 211 0.31 -8.89 1.71
CA ARG A 211 -0.09 -8.40 0.41
C ARG A 211 -1.45 -7.68 0.46
N ASN A 212 -2.42 -8.21 1.19
CA ASN A 212 -3.76 -7.63 1.28
C ASN A 212 -3.75 -6.23 1.90
N ARG A 213 -2.81 -5.92 2.80
CA ARG A 213 -2.63 -4.56 3.31
C ARG A 213 -2.26 -3.58 2.20
N ILE A 214 -1.46 -4.01 1.22
CA ILE A 214 -1.09 -3.18 0.07
C ILE A 214 -2.31 -2.91 -0.82
N ILE A 215 -3.17 -3.91 -1.06
CA ILE A 215 -4.43 -3.72 -1.81
C ILE A 215 -5.27 -2.62 -1.16
N ALA A 216 -5.51 -2.72 0.16
CA ALA A 216 -6.27 -1.72 0.90
C ALA A 216 -5.59 -0.34 0.89
N ALA A 217 -4.26 -0.32 1.04
CA ALA A 217 -3.49 0.92 1.13
C ALA A 217 -3.42 1.68 -0.20
N LEU A 218 -3.35 1.01 -1.33
CA LEU A 218 -3.38 1.64 -2.65
C LEU A 218 -4.76 2.20 -3.00
N SER A 219 -5.85 1.60 -2.52
CA SER A 219 -7.20 1.89 -2.95
C SER A 219 -7.88 2.96 -2.10
N SER A 220 -8.79 3.73 -2.70
CA SER A 220 -9.63 4.72 -2.02
C SER A 220 -10.74 4.07 -1.19
N ALA A 221 -11.19 2.90 -1.59
CA ALA A 221 -12.19 2.09 -0.91
C ALA A 221 -11.97 0.61 -1.19
N THR A 222 -12.52 -0.25 -0.34
CA THR A 222 -12.51 -1.71 -0.54
C THR A 222 -13.94 -2.23 -0.65
N ILE A 223 -14.23 -2.94 -1.74
CA ILE A 223 -15.54 -3.59 -1.96
C ILE A 223 -15.37 -5.10 -1.83
N ILE A 224 -16.16 -5.70 -0.94
CA ILE A 224 -16.23 -7.14 -0.73
C ILE A 224 -17.45 -7.67 -1.47
N VAL A 225 -17.26 -8.64 -2.37
CA VAL A 225 -18.39 -9.25 -3.10
C VAL A 225 -18.86 -10.52 -2.41
N HIS A 226 -18.05 -11.54 -2.33
CA HIS A 226 -18.37 -12.75 -1.56
C HIS A 226 -17.34 -12.92 -0.44
N CYS A 227 -17.79 -13.23 0.76
CA CYS A 227 -16.92 -13.39 1.91
C CYS A 227 -17.54 -14.33 2.95
N ARG A 228 -16.93 -15.48 3.18
CA ARG A 228 -17.24 -16.35 4.31
C ARG A 228 -16.70 -15.72 5.62
N GLU A 229 -17.16 -16.20 6.77
CA GLU A 229 -16.72 -15.71 8.09
C GLU A 229 -15.19 -15.85 8.31
N LYS A 230 -14.57 -16.90 7.72
CA LYS A 230 -13.11 -17.11 7.76
C LYS A 230 -12.50 -16.92 6.37
N SER A 231 -12.64 -15.73 5.79
CA SER A 231 -12.15 -15.45 4.43
C SER A 231 -10.95 -14.51 4.44
N GLY A 232 -9.99 -14.77 3.53
CA GLY A 232 -8.87 -13.87 3.27
C GLY A 232 -9.28 -12.43 2.91
N ALA A 233 -10.48 -12.22 2.36
CA ALA A 233 -11.01 -10.89 2.06
C ALA A 233 -11.25 -10.04 3.32
N LEU A 234 -11.51 -10.68 4.49
CA LEU A 234 -11.68 -9.96 5.76
C LEU A 234 -10.39 -9.28 6.21
N TYR A 235 -9.21 -9.82 5.88
CA TYR A 235 -7.93 -9.16 6.17
C TYR A 235 -7.78 -7.86 5.37
N THR A 236 -8.24 -7.85 4.11
CA THR A 236 -8.24 -6.63 3.30
C THR A 236 -9.20 -5.60 3.89
N ALA A 237 -10.39 -6.04 4.34
CA ALA A 237 -11.35 -5.17 5.03
C ALA A 237 -10.78 -4.57 6.32
N GLN A 238 -10.18 -5.39 7.17
CA GLN A 238 -9.54 -4.94 8.42
C GLN A 238 -8.40 -3.96 8.15
N ALA A 239 -7.58 -4.23 7.12
CA ALA A 239 -6.52 -3.32 6.71
C ALA A 239 -7.08 -1.97 6.25
N ALA A 240 -8.15 -1.97 5.42
CA ALA A 240 -8.83 -0.75 4.99
C ALA A 240 -9.39 0.06 6.18
N GLN A 241 -10.03 -0.62 7.14
CA GLN A 241 -10.56 0.01 8.36
C GLN A 241 -9.46 0.65 9.20
N LYS A 242 -8.33 -0.07 9.42
CA LYS A 242 -7.17 0.48 10.14
C LYS A 242 -6.58 1.69 9.45
N LEU A 243 -6.71 1.77 8.13
CA LEU A 243 -6.31 2.91 7.31
C LEU A 243 -7.40 4.00 7.23
N GLY A 244 -8.51 3.90 7.97
CA GLY A 244 -9.62 4.84 7.94
C GLY A 244 -10.35 4.88 6.59
N LYS A 245 -10.17 3.87 5.73
CA LYS A 245 -10.77 3.81 4.40
C LYS A 245 -12.10 3.07 4.43
N PRO A 246 -13.09 3.51 3.65
CA PRO A 246 -14.40 2.88 3.64
C PRO A 246 -14.36 1.46 3.10
N VAL A 247 -15.14 0.59 3.74
CA VAL A 247 -15.36 -0.79 3.31
C VAL A 247 -16.83 -0.94 2.92
N TYR A 248 -17.08 -1.51 1.77
CA TYR A 248 -18.40 -1.82 1.26
C TYR A 248 -18.56 -3.32 1.09
N VAL A 249 -19.76 -3.81 1.32
CA VAL A 249 -20.15 -5.19 1.03
C VAL A 249 -21.25 -5.17 -0.02
N ALA A 250 -21.00 -5.82 -1.15
CA ALA A 250 -21.97 -5.88 -2.22
C ALA A 250 -23.21 -6.68 -1.79
N ALA A 251 -24.39 -6.10 -1.98
CA ALA A 251 -25.64 -6.79 -1.72
C ALA A 251 -25.83 -7.93 -2.72
N MET A 252 -26.16 -9.10 -2.20
CA MET A 252 -26.42 -10.30 -2.99
C MET A 252 -27.86 -10.75 -2.72
N ARG A 253 -28.51 -11.30 -3.74
CA ARG A 253 -29.85 -11.89 -3.55
C ARG A 253 -29.75 -13.19 -2.77
N GLY A 254 -30.51 -13.29 -1.69
CA GLY A 254 -30.59 -14.47 -0.82
C GLY A 254 -29.46 -14.57 0.21
N MET A 255 -29.69 -15.37 1.24
CA MET A 255 -28.68 -15.73 2.24
C MET A 255 -27.89 -16.94 1.75
N HIS A 256 -26.57 -16.83 1.77
CA HIS A 256 -25.67 -17.92 1.39
C HIS A 256 -24.40 -17.88 2.28
N PRO A 257 -23.80 -19.01 2.66
CA PRO A 257 -22.58 -19.03 3.47
C PRO A 257 -21.44 -18.16 2.92
N LEU A 258 -21.39 -17.97 1.58
CA LEU A 258 -20.40 -17.07 0.94
C LEU A 258 -20.68 -15.58 1.19
N THR A 259 -21.79 -15.20 1.80
CA THR A 259 -22.12 -13.80 2.10
C THR A 259 -22.08 -13.47 3.59
N GLU A 260 -22.01 -14.49 4.46
CA GLU A 260 -22.13 -14.34 5.92
C GLU A 260 -21.06 -13.44 6.52
N GLY A 261 -19.80 -13.59 6.15
CA GLY A 261 -18.70 -12.78 6.68
C GLY A 261 -18.82 -11.29 6.30
N GLY A 262 -19.25 -11.01 5.07
CA GLY A 262 -19.52 -9.63 4.64
C GLY A 262 -20.70 -9.02 5.41
N LEU A 263 -21.81 -9.76 5.53
CA LEU A 263 -22.98 -9.30 6.28
C LEU A 263 -22.70 -9.11 7.77
N ALA A 264 -21.81 -9.92 8.36
CA ALA A 264 -21.35 -9.73 9.73
C ALA A 264 -20.64 -8.39 9.92
N LEU A 265 -19.79 -7.97 8.97
CA LEU A 265 -19.16 -6.64 8.99
C LEU A 265 -20.18 -5.51 8.92
N VAL A 266 -21.22 -5.64 8.08
CA VAL A 266 -22.31 -4.64 7.99
C VAL A 266 -23.09 -4.56 9.29
N LYS A 267 -23.46 -5.71 9.88
CA LYS A 267 -24.16 -5.77 11.18
C LYS A 267 -23.36 -5.15 12.32
N GLN A 268 -22.03 -5.26 12.28
CA GLN A 268 -21.11 -4.66 13.26
C GLN A 268 -20.85 -3.17 13.00
N GLY A 269 -21.43 -2.56 11.97
CA GLY A 269 -21.15 -1.18 11.59
C GLY A 269 -19.73 -0.96 11.02
N LYS A 270 -19.04 -2.04 10.67
CA LYS A 270 -17.67 -2.01 10.14
C LYS A 270 -17.58 -1.91 8.62
N ALA A 271 -18.70 -2.07 7.93
CA ALA A 271 -18.82 -1.90 6.50
C ALA A 271 -20.19 -1.33 6.14
N LEU A 272 -20.27 -0.69 4.98
CA LEU A 272 -21.52 -0.20 4.40
C LEU A 272 -22.06 -1.25 3.40
N LEU A 273 -23.38 -1.41 3.36
CA LEU A 273 -24.01 -2.24 2.34
C LEU A 273 -24.05 -1.49 1.01
N LEU A 274 -23.50 -2.09 -0.05
CA LEU A 274 -23.57 -1.59 -1.42
C LEU A 274 -24.79 -2.23 -2.10
N SER A 275 -25.91 -1.55 -2.09
CA SER A 275 -27.15 -2.06 -2.67
C SER A 275 -27.29 -1.68 -4.14
N ASP A 276 -26.75 -0.54 -4.54
CA ASP A 276 -26.69 -0.03 -5.91
C ASP A 276 -25.30 0.55 -6.21
N CYS A 277 -24.91 0.55 -7.48
CA CYS A 277 -23.69 1.23 -7.92
C CYS A 277 -23.75 2.75 -7.72
N ALA A 278 -24.92 3.34 -7.58
CA ALA A 278 -25.11 4.73 -7.17
C ALA A 278 -24.54 5.01 -5.76
N ASP A 279 -24.54 4.01 -4.87
CA ASP A 279 -23.95 4.12 -3.52
C ASP A 279 -22.40 4.30 -3.56
N LEU A 280 -21.79 4.09 -4.73
CA LEU A 280 -20.37 4.36 -4.96
C LEU A 280 -20.08 5.83 -5.28
N GLU A 281 -21.10 6.66 -5.57
CA GLU A 281 -20.90 8.08 -5.90
C GLU A 281 -20.05 8.84 -4.86
N PRO A 282 -20.19 8.65 -3.55
CA PRO A 282 -19.34 9.29 -2.56
C PRO A 282 -17.85 8.92 -2.71
N ILE A 283 -17.54 7.74 -3.29
CA ILE A 283 -16.18 7.25 -3.51
C ILE A 283 -15.69 7.67 -4.90
N ILE A 284 -16.56 7.50 -5.89
CA ILE A 284 -16.28 7.61 -7.32
C ILE A 284 -16.43 9.06 -7.78
N GLY A 285 -17.42 9.80 -7.25
CA GLY A 285 -17.71 11.22 -7.57
C GLY A 285 -16.74 12.19 -6.91
N LYS A 286 -16.07 11.79 -5.83
CA LYS A 286 -15.01 12.57 -5.20
C LYS A 286 -13.70 12.27 -5.94
N LYS A 287 -13.21 13.22 -6.75
CA LYS A 287 -11.79 13.27 -7.05
C LYS A 287 -11.08 13.07 -5.69
N GLN A 288 -10.04 12.28 -5.61
CA GLN A 288 -9.27 11.79 -4.46
C GLN A 288 -9.03 12.77 -3.26
N ARG A 289 -9.71 13.94 -3.26
CA ARG A 289 -9.54 15.08 -2.37
C ARG A 289 -10.16 14.94 -0.98
N ASP A 290 -11.08 14.00 -0.77
CA ASP A 290 -11.97 14.04 0.41
C ASP A 290 -11.96 12.79 1.28
N LEU A 291 -10.99 11.90 1.14
CA LEU A 291 -10.83 10.80 2.10
C LEU A 291 -10.08 11.31 3.34
N PRO A 292 -10.62 11.16 4.54
CA PRO A 292 -10.06 11.76 5.74
C PRO A 292 -8.75 11.08 6.15
N LEU A 293 -7.62 11.54 5.61
CA LEU A 293 -6.28 11.23 6.14
C LEU A 293 -6.12 11.76 7.59
N GLN A 294 -6.91 12.77 7.96
CA GLN A 294 -6.89 13.40 9.28
C GLN A 294 -7.09 12.44 10.45
N LYS A 295 -8.01 11.46 10.30
CA LYS A 295 -8.28 10.51 11.38
C LYS A 295 -7.18 9.45 11.54
N MET A 296 -6.35 9.25 10.50
CA MET A 296 -5.33 8.21 10.45
C MET A 296 -4.01 8.57 11.11
N LEU A 297 -3.71 9.87 11.23
CA LEU A 297 -2.41 10.34 11.72
C LEU A 297 -2.40 10.65 13.22
N PHE A 298 -3.57 10.86 13.85
CA PHE A 298 -3.66 11.44 15.20
C PHE A 298 -4.39 10.61 16.25
N ASP A 299 -5.20 9.61 15.89
CA ASP A 299 -5.81 8.65 16.86
C ASP A 299 -4.84 7.47 17.15
N ARG A 300 -3.63 7.79 17.64
CA ARG A 300 -2.59 6.79 17.90
C ARG A 300 -2.59 6.19 19.31
N GLY A 301 -3.49 6.61 20.20
CA GLY A 301 -3.59 6.04 21.55
C GLY A 301 -3.84 4.53 21.57
N ASP A 302 -4.63 4.04 20.60
CA ASP A 302 -5.08 2.63 20.58
C ASP A 302 -4.42 1.78 19.47
N ALA A 303 -3.57 2.38 18.61
CA ALA A 303 -2.98 1.68 17.48
C ALA A 303 -1.71 0.89 17.83
N GLU A 304 -1.01 1.25 18.92
CA GLU A 304 0.18 0.54 19.36
C GLU A 304 -0.15 -0.79 20.03
N GLU A 305 -1.23 -0.86 20.83
CA GLU A 305 -1.70 -2.13 21.42
C GLU A 305 -2.23 -3.09 20.36
N ASN A 306 -2.90 -2.58 19.32
CA ASN A 306 -3.43 -3.41 18.24
C ASN A 306 -2.38 -3.85 17.21
N ALA A 307 -1.26 -3.16 17.07
CA ALA A 307 -0.18 -3.57 16.16
C ALA A 307 0.63 -4.73 16.75
N ALA A 308 0.81 -4.77 18.07
CA ALA A 308 1.46 -5.88 18.78
C ALA A 308 0.60 -7.16 18.71
N ALA A 309 -0.72 -7.05 18.83
CA ALA A 309 -1.65 -8.17 18.77
C ALA A 309 -1.77 -8.85 17.40
N MET A 310 -1.27 -8.23 16.32
CA MET A 310 -1.32 -8.84 14.98
C MET A 310 -0.12 -9.72 14.63
N VAL A 311 0.90 -9.75 15.47
CA VAL A 311 2.12 -10.57 15.23
C VAL A 311 2.03 -11.94 15.89
N ASP A 312 1.16 -12.10 16.90
CA ASP A 312 1.13 -13.30 17.77
C ASP A 312 -0.13 -14.19 17.64
N GLU A 313 -1.09 -13.87 16.77
CA GLU A 313 -2.12 -14.84 16.46
C GLU A 313 -1.68 -15.70 15.25
N ASP A 314 -1.03 -16.79 15.55
CA ASP A 314 -0.90 -17.97 14.70
C ASP A 314 -2.31 -18.39 14.28
N MET A 315 -2.69 -18.06 13.06
CA MET A 315 -3.94 -18.51 12.51
C MET A 315 -3.75 -19.86 11.87
N GLU A 316 -4.25 -20.85 12.56
CA GLU A 316 -4.55 -22.17 12.02
C GLU A 316 -5.40 -21.98 10.75
N CYS A 317 -4.75 -22.16 9.61
CA CYS A 317 -5.45 -22.43 8.37
C CYS A 317 -5.78 -23.90 8.38
N ASP A 318 -7.05 -24.24 8.30
CA ASP A 318 -7.54 -25.62 8.19
C ASP A 318 -6.62 -26.44 7.26
N GLU A 319 -6.08 -27.48 7.82
CA GLU A 319 -5.19 -28.45 7.21
C GLU A 319 -5.94 -29.28 6.15
N ASP A 320 -5.33 -29.36 4.97
CA ASP A 320 -5.27 -30.64 4.26
C ASP A 320 -3.78 -31.00 4.13
N GLY A 321 -3.46 -32.13 4.73
CA GLY A 321 -2.18 -32.55 5.24
C GLY A 321 -0.97 -32.52 4.32
N ASP A 322 0.19 -32.26 4.87
CA ASP A 322 1.29 -33.22 4.97
C ASP A 322 2.34 -32.74 5.98
N GLU A 323 2.80 -33.67 6.81
CA GLU A 323 3.74 -33.45 7.91
C GLU A 323 5.19 -33.44 7.41
N SER A 324 6.00 -32.49 7.93
CA SER A 324 7.32 -32.82 8.47
C SER A 324 7.90 -31.69 9.33
N ARG A 325 8.26 -32.08 10.54
CA ARG A 325 8.82 -31.34 11.66
C ARG A 325 10.14 -30.64 11.34
N THR A 326 10.41 -29.51 11.97
CA THR A 326 11.50 -29.41 12.97
C THR A 326 11.38 -28.12 13.81
N GLU A 327 11.57 -28.33 15.12
CA GLU A 327 11.58 -27.37 16.22
C GLU A 327 12.85 -26.51 16.25
N ALA A 328 12.79 -25.32 16.81
CA ALA A 328 13.43 -24.88 18.05
C ALA A 328 13.50 -23.34 18.13
N ALA A 329 12.81 -22.84 19.12
CA ALA A 329 13.17 -21.95 20.22
C ALA A 329 14.23 -20.85 20.00
N VAL A 330 13.95 -19.60 20.40
CA VAL A 330 14.36 -19.01 21.71
C VAL A 330 13.80 -17.59 21.82
N ALA A 331 13.09 -17.35 22.92
CA ALA A 331 12.71 -16.04 23.42
C ALA A 331 13.94 -15.31 23.96
N ASN A 332 14.02 -14.00 23.79
CA ASN A 332 14.50 -13.10 24.83
C ASN A 332 14.10 -11.65 24.51
N GLY A 333 13.46 -11.05 25.51
CA GLY A 333 13.00 -9.68 25.50
C GLY A 333 14.15 -8.68 25.70
N PHE A 334 13.95 -7.52 25.13
CA PHE A 334 14.56 -6.28 25.61
C PHE A 334 13.53 -5.17 25.48
N GLY A 335 13.14 -4.64 26.62
CA GLY A 335 12.37 -3.43 26.73
C GLY A 335 13.18 -2.24 26.21
N MET A 336 12.58 -1.43 25.38
CA MET A 336 13.07 -0.10 25.04
C MET A 336 11.95 0.93 25.06
N SER A 337 12.28 1.99 25.77
CA SER A 337 11.63 3.25 26.04
C SER A 337 10.82 3.85 24.87
N SER A 338 9.65 4.38 25.21
CA SER A 338 8.58 4.92 24.38
C SER A 338 8.82 6.31 23.77
N ASN A 339 10.06 6.73 23.47
CA ASN A 339 10.33 8.13 23.09
C ASN A 339 11.15 8.35 21.80
N LEU A 340 11.12 7.48 20.80
CA LEU A 340 11.84 7.70 19.54
C LEU A 340 11.14 7.05 18.37
N MET A 341 10.10 7.71 17.83
CA MET A 341 9.68 7.53 16.44
C MET A 341 9.26 8.85 15.81
N PRO A 342 10.14 9.52 15.02
CA PRO A 342 9.63 10.29 13.92
C PRO A 342 8.86 9.30 13.04
N SER A 343 7.63 9.59 12.68
CA SER A 343 6.86 8.71 11.82
C SER A 343 7.65 8.50 10.52
N ALA A 344 7.54 7.34 9.90
CA ALA A 344 8.18 7.11 8.60
C ALA A 344 7.68 8.11 7.54
N LEU A 345 6.50 8.68 7.76
CA LEU A 345 5.95 9.79 7.00
C LEU A 345 6.75 11.09 7.22
N ASP A 346 7.18 11.37 8.47
CA ASP A 346 8.06 12.52 8.77
C ASP A 346 9.45 12.34 8.15
N ALA A 347 9.96 11.11 8.10
CA ALA A 347 11.23 10.80 7.45
C ALA A 347 11.12 10.95 5.91
N PHE A 348 10.00 10.51 5.33
CA PHE A 348 9.69 10.68 3.92
C PHE A 348 9.54 12.17 3.57
N CYS A 349 8.73 12.92 4.31
CA CYS A 349 8.55 14.36 4.06
C CYS A 349 9.85 15.14 4.23
N ARG A 350 10.67 14.80 5.22
CA ARG A 350 12.01 15.39 5.39
C ARG A 350 12.99 15.02 4.27
N ALA A 351 12.93 13.82 3.73
CA ALA A 351 13.72 13.44 2.55
C ALA A 351 13.31 14.27 1.33
N GLN A 352 12.01 14.52 1.15
CA GLN A 352 11.47 15.38 0.09
C GLN A 352 11.92 16.84 0.22
N MET A 353 12.02 17.36 1.46
CA MET A 353 12.45 18.73 1.75
C MET A 353 13.93 19.01 1.44
N ARG A 354 14.76 17.99 1.22
CA ARG A 354 16.20 18.17 0.95
C ARG A 354 16.48 18.69 -0.46
N ASP A 355 15.67 18.31 -1.43
CA ASP A 355 15.92 18.55 -2.86
C ASP A 355 14.80 19.37 -3.53
N HIS A 356 13.74 19.70 -2.80
CA HIS A 356 12.59 20.46 -3.34
C HIS A 356 12.23 21.62 -2.40
N SER A 357 11.65 22.69 -2.98
CA SER A 357 11.14 23.78 -2.17
C SER A 357 9.99 23.30 -1.29
N THR A 358 9.82 23.92 -0.12
CA THR A 358 8.68 23.68 0.79
C THR A 358 7.35 23.83 0.05
N VAL A 359 7.25 24.78 -0.89
CA VAL A 359 6.10 25.01 -1.77
C VAL A 359 5.77 23.76 -2.59
N ASP A 360 6.77 23.14 -3.25
CA ASP A 360 6.55 21.97 -4.09
C ASP A 360 6.14 20.75 -3.29
N VAL A 361 6.72 20.58 -2.11
CA VAL A 361 6.36 19.48 -1.21
C VAL A 361 4.93 19.65 -0.69
N ILE A 362 4.54 20.85 -0.25
CA ILE A 362 3.17 21.16 0.16
C ILE A 362 2.20 20.91 -1.00
N ARG A 363 2.51 21.42 -2.20
CA ARG A 363 1.70 21.23 -3.41
C ARG A 363 1.49 19.73 -3.71
N ASN A 364 2.53 18.92 -3.62
CA ASN A 364 2.45 17.48 -3.85
C ASN A 364 1.62 16.74 -2.80
N ILE A 365 1.76 17.12 -1.53
CA ILE A 365 0.94 16.55 -0.46
C ILE A 365 -0.53 16.90 -0.66
N LEU A 366 -0.83 18.18 -0.93
CA LEU A 366 -2.21 18.65 -1.12
C LEU A 366 -2.86 18.17 -2.43
N ARG A 367 -2.06 17.76 -3.44
CA ARG A 367 -2.60 17.05 -4.62
C ARG A 367 -3.26 15.75 -4.25
N GLN A 368 -2.78 15.11 -3.20
CA GLN A 368 -3.22 13.77 -2.83
C GLN A 368 -4.28 13.79 -1.75
N SER A 369 -4.23 14.79 -0.86
CA SER A 369 -5.23 14.92 0.19
C SER A 369 -5.26 16.33 0.78
N PRO A 370 -6.45 16.93 0.98
CA PRO A 370 -6.59 18.14 1.76
C PRO A 370 -6.13 17.91 3.20
N MET A 371 -5.45 18.92 3.78
CA MET A 371 -4.88 18.81 5.11
C MET A 371 -4.94 20.13 5.87
N THR A 372 -5.06 20.10 7.21
CA THR A 372 -4.97 21.31 8.01
C THR A 372 -3.56 21.87 7.97
N ARG A 373 -3.43 23.20 8.20
CA ARG A 373 -2.13 23.88 8.27
C ARG A 373 -1.23 23.28 9.35
N GLU A 374 -1.80 22.94 10.50
CA GLU A 374 -1.08 22.32 11.60
C GLU A 374 -0.55 20.94 11.26
N ASN A 375 -1.36 20.12 10.60
CA ASN A 375 -0.98 18.79 10.18
C ASN A 375 0.09 18.82 9.09
N LEU A 376 -0.01 19.72 8.12
CA LEU A 376 1.04 19.96 7.11
C LEU A 376 2.36 20.36 7.75
N ARG A 377 2.30 21.31 8.70
CA ARG A 377 3.48 21.81 9.41
C ARG A 377 4.16 20.72 10.22
N HIS A 378 3.37 19.92 10.93
CA HIS A 378 3.88 18.78 11.70
C HIS A 378 4.47 17.70 10.80
N LEU A 379 3.79 17.36 9.69
CA LEU A 379 4.22 16.37 8.71
C LEU A 379 5.56 16.72 8.05
N LEU A 380 5.79 18.02 7.80
CA LEU A 380 7.00 18.53 7.19
C LEU A 380 8.14 18.76 8.20
N GLY A 381 7.91 18.50 9.50
CA GLY A 381 8.93 18.67 10.54
C GLY A 381 9.24 20.12 10.87
N TYR A 382 8.25 21.02 10.77
CA TYR A 382 8.35 22.44 11.10
C TYR A 382 9.42 23.21 10.30
N PRO A 383 9.40 23.20 8.94
CA PRO A 383 10.37 23.97 8.18
C PRO A 383 10.22 25.47 8.45
N GLU A 384 11.34 26.20 8.44
CA GLU A 384 11.37 27.62 8.77
C GLU A 384 10.57 28.48 7.78
N ASP A 385 10.55 28.08 6.51
CA ASP A 385 9.84 28.73 5.39
C ASP A 385 8.39 28.23 5.19
N PHE A 386 7.86 27.42 6.10
CA PHE A 386 6.52 26.82 5.96
C PHE A 386 5.41 27.86 5.79
N ASP A 387 5.42 28.89 6.62
CA ASP A 387 4.36 29.90 6.62
C ASP A 387 4.43 30.77 5.36
N GLU A 388 5.64 31.05 4.83
CA GLU A 388 5.87 31.74 3.59
C GLU A 388 5.41 30.89 2.39
N ALA A 389 5.77 29.62 2.37
CA ALA A 389 5.35 28.67 1.35
C ALA A 389 3.82 28.48 1.29
N MET A 390 3.15 28.43 2.44
CA MET A 390 1.69 28.37 2.51
C MET A 390 1.05 29.66 1.97
N LEU A 391 1.61 30.81 2.32
CA LEU A 391 1.11 32.10 1.85
C LEU A 391 1.28 32.26 0.33
N ASP A 392 2.40 31.84 -0.21
CA ASP A 392 2.65 31.86 -1.67
C ASP A 392 1.63 31.03 -2.43
N LEU A 393 1.31 29.83 -1.93
CA LEU A 393 0.31 28.95 -2.54
C LEU A 393 -1.11 29.51 -2.41
N GLU A 394 -1.45 30.16 -1.29
CA GLU A 394 -2.74 30.85 -1.08
C GLU A 394 -2.89 32.07 -2.01
N LEU A 395 -1.88 32.95 -2.06
CA LEU A 395 -1.88 34.15 -2.89
C LEU A 395 -1.82 33.81 -4.38
N GLY A 396 -1.12 32.73 -4.74
CA GLY A 396 -1.11 32.17 -6.09
C GLY A 396 -2.44 31.53 -6.52
N GLY A 397 -3.39 31.41 -5.59
CA GLY A 397 -4.67 30.75 -5.83
C GLY A 397 -4.55 29.25 -6.09
N GLU A 398 -3.43 28.65 -5.76
CA GLU A 398 -3.19 27.22 -5.96
C GLU A 398 -3.82 26.35 -4.87
N ILE A 399 -3.99 26.90 -3.66
CA ILE A 399 -4.66 26.23 -2.55
C ILE A 399 -5.78 27.09 -1.98
N ALA A 400 -6.81 26.45 -1.43
CA ALA A 400 -7.88 27.11 -0.69
C ALA A 400 -8.28 26.31 0.53
N GLN A 401 -8.72 27.02 1.56
CA GLN A 401 -9.22 26.43 2.79
C GLN A 401 -10.73 26.15 2.69
N THR A 402 -11.13 24.92 2.95
CA THR A 402 -12.54 24.50 3.00
C THR A 402 -12.74 23.59 4.21
N GLY A 403 -13.64 23.98 5.13
CA GLY A 403 -13.93 23.17 6.33
C GLY A 403 -12.72 22.99 7.27
N GLY A 404 -11.80 23.96 7.31
CA GLY A 404 -10.60 23.92 8.15
C GLY A 404 -9.39 23.19 7.54
N ALA A 405 -9.52 22.59 6.37
CA ALA A 405 -8.43 21.94 5.64
C ALA A 405 -8.09 22.71 4.35
N TYR A 406 -6.81 22.67 3.97
CA TYR A 406 -6.32 23.20 2.69
C TYR A 406 -6.37 22.13 1.61
N GLY A 407 -6.74 22.50 0.41
CA GLY A 407 -6.70 21.67 -0.78
C GLY A 407 -6.28 22.47 -2.01
N LEU A 408 -5.82 21.80 -3.08
CA LEU A 408 -5.49 22.49 -4.33
C LEU A 408 -6.75 23.03 -5.00
N VAL A 409 -6.65 24.26 -5.51
CA VAL A 409 -7.64 24.87 -6.40
C VAL A 409 -7.35 24.40 -7.83
N LEU A 410 -8.32 23.79 -8.50
CA LEU A 410 -8.18 23.53 -9.94
C LEU A 410 -8.45 24.82 -10.70
N THR A 411 -7.43 25.39 -11.30
CA THR A 411 -7.61 26.31 -12.43
C THR A 411 -8.06 25.49 -13.62
N HIS A 412 -9.25 25.81 -14.15
CA HIS A 412 -9.80 25.25 -15.38
C HIS A 412 -8.97 25.65 -16.59
#